data_fbad01266c10a1ca4770de60f178eba5
#
_entry.id   fbad01266c10a1ca4770de60f178eba5
#
_cell.length_a   1.000
_cell.length_b   1.000
_cell.length_c   1.000
_cell.angle_alpha   90.00
_cell.angle_beta   90.00
_cell.angle_gamma   90.00
#
_symmetry.space_group_name_H-M   'P 1'
#
loop_
_entity.id
_entity.type
_entity.pdbx_description
1 polymer ?
#
loop_
_entity_poly.entity_id
_entity_poly.type
_entity_poly.pdbx_seq_one_letter_code
_entity_poly.pdbx_strand_id
1 'polypeptide(L)'
;MLRGEIRLVDLESALAGAADKRRPAVIVSNDRANTVAARLGRGVVTVVPVTSNTARVFPFQVLLTADEVGIRSDSKAQAEQVRAVSVDRIGPVIGRLPARLVAQLDEALRLHLQL
;
A
#
# COMPACT_ATOMS: atom_id res chain seq x y z
N MET A 1 7.54 -4.25 -10.28
CA MET A 1 6.81 -3.69 -9.12
C MET A 1 6.90 -2.18 -9.19
N LEU A 2 5.76 -1.53 -9.30
CA LEU A 2 5.72 -0.10 -9.53
C LEU A 2 5.01 0.63 -8.40
N ARG A 3 5.45 1.87 -8.14
CA ARG A 3 4.80 2.76 -7.20
C ARG A 3 3.37 3.02 -7.63
N GLY A 4 2.43 2.94 -6.70
CA GLY A 4 1.01 3.10 -6.98
C GLY A 4 0.25 1.81 -7.24
N GLU A 5 0.94 0.69 -7.39
CA GLU A 5 0.26 -0.61 -7.44
C GLU A 5 -0.31 -0.96 -6.08
N ILE A 6 -1.52 -1.55 -6.09
CA ILE A 6 -2.09 -2.14 -4.88
C ILE A 6 -1.80 -3.63 -4.94
N ARG A 7 -1.13 -4.12 -3.92
CA ARG A 7 -0.76 -5.53 -3.85
C ARG A 7 -1.26 -6.16 -2.57
N LEU A 8 -1.49 -7.46 -2.61
CA LEU A 8 -1.72 -8.22 -1.38
C LEU A 8 -0.37 -8.40 -0.71
N VAL A 9 -0.28 -8.01 0.56
CA VAL A 9 0.97 -7.98 1.31
C VAL A 9 0.75 -8.66 2.65
N ASP A 10 1.70 -9.50 3.05
CA ASP A 10 1.71 -10.07 4.38
C ASP A 10 2.23 -9.03 5.35
N LEU A 11 1.31 -8.37 6.04
CA LEU A 11 1.62 -7.31 7.01
C LEU A 11 1.75 -7.83 8.44
N GLU A 12 1.39 -9.09 8.68
CA GLU A 12 1.41 -9.66 10.01
C GLU A 12 2.80 -10.15 10.37
N SER A 13 3.17 -9.93 11.63
CA SER A 13 4.30 -10.66 12.18
C SER A 13 3.88 -12.09 12.41
N ALA A 14 4.85 -12.99 12.55
CA ALA A 14 4.62 -14.42 12.69
C ALA A 14 3.85 -14.83 13.93
N LEU A 15 3.28 -13.90 14.65
CA LEU A 15 2.69 -14.16 15.95
C LEU A 15 1.39 -14.90 15.91
N ALA A 16 0.65 -14.81 14.86
CA ALA A 16 -0.75 -15.12 15.03
C ALA A 16 -1.14 -16.53 14.64
N GLY A 17 -0.27 -17.32 14.06
CA GLY A 17 -0.70 -18.64 13.61
C GLY A 17 -1.98 -18.57 12.81
N ALA A 18 -2.38 -17.42 12.37
CA ALA A 18 -3.59 -17.28 11.63
C ALA A 18 -3.34 -17.52 10.17
N ALA A 19 -4.27 -18.21 9.56
CA ALA A 19 -4.26 -18.48 8.15
C ALA A 19 -4.12 -17.16 7.41
N ASP A 20 -3.92 -17.12 6.20
CA ASP A 20 -3.72 -16.01 5.29
C ASP A 20 -3.95 -14.61 5.91
N LYS A 21 -2.89 -13.90 6.18
CA LYS A 21 -2.92 -12.54 6.73
C LYS A 21 -2.62 -11.47 5.69
N ARG A 22 -2.76 -11.80 4.43
CA ARG A 22 -2.51 -10.81 3.40
C ARG A 22 -3.56 -9.72 3.42
N ARG A 23 -3.09 -8.50 3.28
CA ARG A 23 -3.94 -7.30 3.24
C ARG A 23 -3.54 -6.46 2.04
N PRO A 24 -4.47 -5.71 1.46
CA PRO A 24 -4.12 -4.77 0.41
C PRO A 24 -3.20 -3.68 0.95
N ALA A 25 -2.24 -3.29 0.16
CA ALA A 25 -1.38 -2.15 0.46
C ALA A 25 -0.88 -1.53 -0.83
N VAL A 26 -0.66 -0.21 -0.79
CA VAL A 26 -0.15 0.53 -1.94
C VAL A 26 1.37 0.60 -1.84
N ILE A 27 2.05 0.27 -2.94
CA ILE A 27 3.50 0.43 -3.04
C ILE A 27 3.80 1.92 -3.15
N VAL A 28 4.61 2.46 -2.24
CA VAL A 28 4.94 3.88 -2.23
C VAL A 28 6.44 4.17 -2.34
N SER A 29 7.30 3.18 -2.19
CA SER A 29 8.73 3.36 -2.47
C SER A 29 8.96 3.55 -3.97
N ASN A 30 10.09 4.15 -4.33
CA ASN A 30 10.37 4.51 -5.71
C ASN A 30 10.56 3.29 -6.60
N ASP A 31 10.26 3.45 -7.88
CA ASP A 31 10.25 2.35 -8.85
C ASP A 31 11.61 1.67 -8.99
N ARG A 32 12.69 2.44 -8.94
CA ARG A 32 14.03 1.87 -9.08
C ARG A 32 14.36 0.95 -7.91
N ALA A 33 14.11 1.40 -6.68
CA ALA A 33 14.34 0.58 -5.51
C ALA A 33 13.45 -0.66 -5.51
N ASN A 34 12.19 -0.50 -5.92
CA ASN A 34 11.26 -1.62 -6.02
C ASN A 34 11.75 -2.67 -7.03
N THR A 35 12.22 -2.21 -8.18
CA THR A 35 12.71 -3.10 -9.24
C THR A 35 13.93 -3.86 -8.79
N VAL A 36 14.87 -3.19 -8.12
CA VAL A 36 16.09 -3.84 -7.62
C VAL A 36 15.74 -4.89 -6.57
N ALA A 37 14.88 -4.54 -5.59
CA ALA A 37 14.48 -5.48 -4.55
C ALA A 37 13.79 -6.71 -5.14
N ALA A 38 12.87 -6.49 -6.10
CA ALA A 38 12.16 -7.59 -6.76
C ALA A 38 13.12 -8.51 -7.52
N ARG A 39 14.09 -7.93 -8.23
CA ARG A 39 15.07 -8.70 -9.00
C ARG A 39 15.98 -9.53 -8.09
N LEU A 40 16.42 -8.95 -6.99
CA LEU A 40 17.31 -9.64 -6.06
C LEU A 40 16.57 -10.62 -5.15
N GLY A 41 15.24 -10.47 -5.03
CA GLY A 41 14.45 -11.28 -4.10
C GLY A 41 14.77 -11.00 -2.64
N ARG A 42 15.35 -9.84 -2.36
CA ARG A 42 15.68 -9.42 -0.99
C ARG A 42 15.72 -7.90 -0.90
N GLY A 43 15.59 -7.40 0.32
CA GLY A 43 15.49 -5.98 0.58
C GLY A 43 14.08 -5.61 1.03
N VAL A 44 13.82 -4.33 1.15
CA VAL A 44 12.54 -3.83 1.65
C VAL A 44 11.85 -2.96 0.61
N VAL A 45 10.52 -2.94 0.73
CA VAL A 45 9.63 -2.10 -0.07
C VAL A 45 8.77 -1.34 0.93
N THR A 46 8.49 -0.07 0.65
CA THR A 46 7.65 0.73 1.53
C THR A 46 6.22 0.71 1.03
N VAL A 47 5.29 0.45 1.93
CA VAL A 47 3.88 0.30 1.59
C VAL A 47 2.99 1.13 2.52
N VAL A 48 1.80 1.46 2.03
CA VAL A 48 0.73 2.08 2.80
C VAL A 48 -0.43 1.09 2.85
N PRO A 49 -0.78 0.58 4.03
CA PRO A 49 -1.92 -0.34 4.15
C PRO A 49 -3.23 0.28 3.73
N VAL A 50 -4.12 -0.57 3.23
CA VAL A 50 -5.45 -0.20 2.75
C VAL A 50 -6.49 -0.97 3.56
N THR A 51 -7.54 -0.28 3.98
CA THR A 51 -8.64 -0.90 4.72
C THR A 51 -9.96 -0.62 4.02
N SER A 52 -10.88 -1.57 4.10
CA SER A 52 -12.24 -1.39 3.58
C SER A 52 -13.16 -0.62 4.54
N ASN A 53 -12.67 -0.28 5.72
CA ASN A 53 -13.44 0.53 6.65
C ASN A 53 -13.32 2.01 6.25
N THR A 54 -14.34 2.51 5.54
CA THR A 54 -14.37 3.88 5.05
C THR A 54 -15.34 4.77 5.82
N ALA A 55 -15.76 4.35 7.00
CA ALA A 55 -16.72 5.12 7.81
C ALA A 55 -16.19 6.52 8.11
N ARG A 56 -14.89 6.70 8.17
CA ARG A 56 -14.26 7.99 8.39
C ARG A 56 -12.95 8.04 7.59
N VAL A 57 -12.74 9.13 6.86
CA VAL A 57 -11.50 9.35 6.10
C VAL A 57 -10.86 10.62 6.62
N PHE A 58 -9.74 10.50 7.28
CA PHE A 58 -9.01 11.64 7.83
C PHE A 58 -8.14 12.32 6.77
N PRO A 59 -7.69 13.58 7.00
CA PRO A 59 -6.84 14.28 6.02
C PRO A 59 -5.55 13.53 5.65
N PHE A 60 -5.04 12.68 6.54
CA PHE A 60 -3.85 11.86 6.30
C PHE A 60 -4.21 10.51 5.69
N GLN A 61 -5.39 10.37 5.13
CA GLN A 61 -5.86 9.16 4.46
C GLN A 61 -6.44 9.53 3.10
N VAL A 62 -6.56 8.55 2.22
CA VAL A 62 -7.06 8.78 0.86
C VAL A 62 -8.14 7.75 0.55
N LEU A 63 -9.33 8.23 0.17
CA LEU A 63 -10.40 7.36 -0.29
C LEU A 63 -10.04 6.78 -1.65
N LEU A 64 -10.18 5.47 -1.78
CA LEU A 64 -9.93 4.71 -3.00
C LEU A 64 -11.24 4.04 -3.39
N THR A 65 -11.92 4.57 -4.41
CA THR A 65 -13.15 3.92 -4.85
C THR A 65 -12.82 2.65 -5.64
N ALA A 66 -13.64 1.62 -5.47
CA ALA A 66 -13.41 0.33 -6.10
C ALA A 66 -13.24 0.47 -7.63
N ASP A 67 -14.08 1.30 -8.25
CA ASP A 67 -14.06 1.49 -9.69
C ASP A 67 -12.78 2.16 -10.17
N GLU A 68 -12.30 3.17 -9.44
CA GLU A 68 -11.11 3.91 -9.88
C GLU A 68 -9.84 3.09 -9.79
N VAL A 69 -9.73 2.24 -8.78
CA VAL A 69 -8.48 1.53 -8.53
C VAL A 69 -8.53 0.04 -8.86
N GLY A 70 -9.71 -0.48 -9.22
CA GLY A 70 -9.86 -1.84 -9.69
C GLY A 70 -9.90 -2.90 -8.58
N ILE A 71 -10.31 -2.52 -7.38
CA ILE A 71 -10.43 -3.47 -6.27
C ILE A 71 -11.90 -3.80 -5.98
N ARG A 72 -12.13 -4.72 -5.06
CA ARG A 72 -13.45 -5.31 -4.83
C ARG A 72 -14.42 -4.35 -4.16
N SER A 73 -13.97 -3.51 -3.26
CA SER A 73 -14.83 -2.59 -2.51
C SER A 73 -14.09 -1.28 -2.25
N ASP A 74 -14.88 -0.22 -2.04
CA ASP A 74 -14.32 1.07 -1.66
C ASP A 74 -13.47 0.91 -0.40
N SER A 75 -12.34 1.59 -0.39
CA SER A 75 -11.34 1.44 0.66
C SER A 75 -10.67 2.77 0.90
N LYS A 76 -9.78 2.83 1.89
CA LYS A 76 -8.95 4.00 2.10
C LYS A 76 -7.51 3.59 2.34
N ALA A 77 -6.59 4.39 1.83
CA ALA A 77 -5.17 4.24 2.07
C ALA A 77 -4.81 4.97 3.36
N GLN A 78 -4.12 4.30 4.26
CA GLN A 78 -3.80 4.80 5.60
C GLN A 78 -2.35 5.24 5.65
N ALA A 79 -2.08 6.50 5.25
CA ALA A 79 -0.70 7.00 5.23
C ALA A 79 -0.05 6.95 6.61
N GLU A 80 -0.84 7.07 7.68
CA GLU A 80 -0.31 6.98 9.04
C GLU A 80 0.19 5.59 9.40
N GLN A 81 -0.11 4.58 8.58
CA GLN A 81 0.34 3.20 8.78
C GLN A 81 1.50 2.84 7.85
N VAL A 82 2.11 3.83 7.21
CA VAL A 82 3.23 3.60 6.28
C VAL A 82 4.32 2.78 6.96
N ARG A 83 4.82 1.77 6.24
CA ARG A 83 5.81 0.87 6.82
C ARG A 83 6.65 0.20 5.75
N ALA A 84 7.84 -0.24 6.13
CA ALA A 84 8.68 -1.07 5.30
C ALA A 84 8.34 -2.54 5.52
N VAL A 85 8.33 -3.30 4.44
CA VAL A 85 8.15 -4.75 4.51
C VAL A 85 9.21 -5.43 3.66
N SER A 86 9.56 -6.65 4.02
CA SER A 86 10.48 -7.45 3.20
C SER A 86 9.83 -7.75 1.85
N VAL A 87 10.60 -7.68 0.78
CA VAL A 87 10.09 -7.86 -0.58
C VAL A 87 9.43 -9.22 -0.77
N ASP A 88 9.85 -10.23 -0.03
CA ASP A 88 9.25 -11.57 -0.13
C ASP A 88 7.84 -11.65 0.45
N ARG A 89 7.40 -10.61 1.15
CA ARG A 89 6.03 -10.52 1.66
C ARG A 89 5.07 -9.87 0.67
N ILE A 90 5.56 -9.37 -0.45
CA ILE A 90 4.75 -8.71 -1.47
C ILE A 90 4.14 -9.76 -2.39
N GLY A 91 2.82 -9.77 -2.44
CA GLY A 91 2.06 -10.68 -3.28
C GLY A 91 1.62 -10.06 -4.60
N PRO A 92 0.59 -10.65 -5.22
CA PRO A 92 0.16 -10.20 -6.55
C PRO A 92 -0.45 -8.80 -6.55
N VAL A 93 -0.39 -8.16 -7.71
CA VAL A 93 -1.07 -6.88 -7.92
C VAL A 93 -2.58 -7.14 -8.03
N ILE A 94 -3.37 -6.33 -7.34
CA ILE A 94 -4.83 -6.43 -7.38
C ILE A 94 -5.51 -5.14 -7.85
N GLY A 95 -4.75 -4.08 -8.00
CA GLY A 95 -5.27 -2.79 -8.46
C GLY A 95 -4.16 -1.79 -8.63
N ARG A 96 -4.53 -0.58 -9.00
CA ARG A 96 -3.56 0.48 -9.27
C ARG A 96 -4.21 1.84 -9.04
N LEU A 97 -3.48 2.75 -8.42
CA LEU A 97 -3.92 4.12 -8.26
C LEU A 97 -3.65 4.89 -9.56
N PRO A 98 -4.67 5.61 -10.08
CA PRO A 98 -4.41 6.58 -11.14
C PRO A 98 -3.58 7.74 -10.60
N ALA A 99 -2.97 8.51 -11.49
CA ALA A 99 -2.04 9.58 -11.13
C ALA A 99 -2.61 10.56 -10.11
N ARG A 100 -3.89 10.89 -10.22
CA ARG A 100 -4.57 11.80 -9.30
C ARG A 100 -4.54 11.27 -7.87
N LEU A 101 -4.79 9.98 -7.70
CA LEU A 101 -4.80 9.37 -6.37
C LEU A 101 -3.39 9.16 -5.83
N VAL A 102 -2.42 8.91 -6.70
CA VAL A 102 -1.02 8.88 -6.27
C VAL A 102 -0.63 10.25 -5.71
N ALA A 103 -1.02 11.34 -6.39
CA ALA A 103 -0.75 12.70 -5.91
C ALA A 103 -1.42 12.98 -4.56
N GLN A 104 -2.66 12.53 -4.38
CA GLN A 104 -3.34 12.67 -3.09
C GLN A 104 -2.65 11.88 -1.99
N LEU A 105 -2.17 10.68 -2.30
CA LEU A 105 -1.45 9.88 -1.33
C LEU A 105 -0.11 10.53 -0.96
N ASP A 106 0.57 11.14 -1.93
CA ASP A 106 1.79 11.88 -1.67
C ASP A 106 1.52 13.02 -0.67
N GLU A 107 0.43 13.75 -0.85
CA GLU A 107 0.07 14.82 0.07
C GLU A 107 -0.28 14.30 1.47
N ALA A 108 -0.98 13.17 1.55
CA ALA A 108 -1.29 12.54 2.83
C ALA A 108 0.00 12.11 3.55
N LEU A 109 0.97 11.56 2.81
CA LEU A 109 2.26 11.19 3.37
C LEU A 109 3.05 12.42 3.83
N ARG A 110 3.03 13.52 3.05
CA ARG A 110 3.67 14.76 3.46
C ARG A 110 3.07 15.28 4.76
N LEU A 111 1.76 15.23 4.88
CA LEU A 111 1.08 15.67 6.09
C LEU A 111 1.50 14.81 7.28
N HIS A 112 1.43 13.50 7.13
CA HIS A 112 1.75 12.58 8.23
C HIS A 112 3.22 12.67 8.65
N LEU A 113 4.12 12.76 7.68
CA LEU A 113 5.56 12.75 7.94
C LEU A 113 6.14 14.16 8.12
N GLN A 114 5.31 15.19 7.93
CA GLN A 114 5.72 16.60 8.06
C GLN A 114 6.86 16.96 7.09
N LEU A 115 6.68 16.51 5.86
CA LEU A 115 7.64 16.81 4.80
C LEU A 115 7.33 18.12 4.07
#